data_e112583938d194a9a33e716eb0351e71
#
_entry.id   e112583938d194a9a33e716eb0351e71
#
_cell.length_a   1.000
_cell.length_b   1.000
_cell.length_c   1.000
_cell.angle_alpha   90.00
_cell.angle_beta   90.00
_cell.angle_gamma   90.00
#
_symmetry.space_group_name_H-M   'P 1'
#
loop_
_entity.id
_entity.type
_entity.pdbx_description
1 polymer ?
#
loop_
_entity_poly.entity_id
_entity_poly.type
_entity_poly.pdbx_seq_one_letter_code
_entity_poly.pdbx_strand_id
1 'polypeptide(L)'
;MEGLARPGQSGDILLGPSPLALTPQTDCHLVAVRLTGLCADAYLLSMGTPCWADGAACPGAAELIAQLHGGGSAPLAYGLLCALGKADETARPLPPLVAEAVAAIRQNYMALYGVEELSEQLGVTKSHLVRTFKQEIGVSPGKYLTNVRIEAVKALLLSDEYNLEMIAGMTGFSGANYLCRVFKREVGVSPAAWRAAAAPLPAVPKLPPRSAEMFV
;
A
#
# COMPACT_ATOMS: atom_id res chain seq x y z
N MET A 1 -3.21 12.85 11.76
CA MET A 1 -2.65 11.51 11.52
C MET A 1 -3.18 10.59 12.61
N GLU A 2 -4.35 9.99 12.36
CA GLU A 2 -4.83 8.89 13.21
C GLU A 2 -4.41 7.61 12.49
N GLY A 3 -3.20 7.15 12.81
CA GLY A 3 -2.71 5.85 12.40
C GLY A 3 -3.48 4.74 13.10
N LEU A 4 -3.35 3.52 12.63
CA LEU A 4 -3.81 2.30 13.29
C LEU A 4 -3.43 2.36 14.79
N ALA A 5 -4.38 2.80 15.62
CA ALA A 5 -4.20 2.93 17.07
C ALA A 5 -4.38 1.58 17.77
N ARG A 6 -3.69 0.54 17.27
CA ARG A 6 -3.55 -0.72 17.99
C ARG A 6 -2.16 -0.74 18.64
N PRO A 7 -2.05 -0.97 19.94
CA PRO A 7 -0.75 -1.23 20.54
C PRO A 7 -0.18 -2.53 19.94
N GLY A 8 1.02 -2.44 19.37
CA GLY A 8 1.76 -3.63 18.91
C GLY A 8 2.25 -4.44 20.09
N GLN A 9 2.31 -5.76 19.93
CA GLN A 9 2.87 -6.69 20.89
C GLN A 9 4.22 -7.23 20.40
N SER A 10 4.98 -7.82 21.30
CA SER A 10 6.24 -8.47 20.91
C SER A 10 5.98 -9.59 19.90
N GLY A 11 6.69 -9.53 18.78
CA GLY A 11 6.52 -10.46 17.68
C GLY A 11 5.57 -10.00 16.56
N ASP A 12 4.83 -8.91 16.74
CA ASP A 12 3.99 -8.37 15.69
C ASP A 12 4.82 -7.85 14.51
N ILE A 13 4.31 -8.02 13.30
CA ILE A 13 4.88 -7.52 12.07
C ILE A 13 3.97 -6.42 11.53
N LEU A 14 4.50 -5.22 11.39
CA LEU A 14 3.78 -4.11 10.77
C LEU A 14 4.20 -3.94 9.32
N LEU A 15 3.22 -3.99 8.43
CA LEU A 15 3.38 -3.80 6.99
C LEU A 15 2.68 -2.52 6.56
N GLY A 16 3.32 -1.74 5.72
CA GLY A 16 2.69 -0.55 5.18
C GLY A 16 3.58 0.25 4.25
N PRO A 17 3.00 1.22 3.54
CA PRO A 17 3.75 2.12 2.68
C PRO A 17 4.72 2.98 3.50
N SER A 18 5.90 3.25 2.95
CA SER A 18 6.88 4.16 3.56
C SER A 18 6.50 5.63 3.27
N PRO A 19 6.65 6.55 4.24
CA PRO A 19 7.17 6.34 5.59
C PRO A 19 6.08 5.88 6.57
N LEU A 20 6.45 4.96 7.47
CA LEU A 20 5.63 4.58 8.62
C LEU A 20 6.08 5.39 9.85
N ALA A 21 5.14 6.06 10.51
CA ALA A 21 5.40 6.72 11.77
C ALA A 21 4.98 5.79 12.92
N LEU A 22 5.93 5.42 13.77
CA LEU A 22 5.70 4.61 14.94
C LEU A 22 6.06 5.44 16.18
N THR A 23 5.19 5.41 17.19
CA THR A 23 5.44 6.06 18.47
C THR A 23 5.59 4.98 19.52
N PRO A 24 6.81 4.69 20.00
CA PRO A 24 7.01 3.72 21.06
C PRO A 24 6.42 4.25 22.36
N GLN A 25 5.66 3.42 23.06
CA GLN A 25 5.11 3.74 24.39
C GLN A 25 5.93 3.11 25.53
N THR A 26 6.77 2.15 25.19
CA THR A 26 7.70 1.46 26.10
C THR A 26 9.00 1.19 25.36
N ASP A 27 10.05 0.83 26.08
CA ASP A 27 11.30 0.39 25.47
C ASP A 27 11.02 -0.84 24.60
N CYS A 28 11.34 -0.73 23.31
CA CYS A 28 11.14 -1.82 22.34
C CYS A 28 12.29 -1.88 21.35
N HIS A 29 12.59 -3.09 20.89
CA HIS A 29 13.49 -3.32 19.77
C HIS A 29 12.66 -3.42 18.49
N LEU A 30 12.96 -2.57 17.51
CA LEU A 30 12.32 -2.57 16.21
C LEU A 30 13.35 -2.92 15.14
N VAL A 31 13.03 -3.92 14.32
CA VAL A 31 13.76 -4.20 13.09
C VAL A 31 12.93 -3.73 11.91
N ALA A 32 13.47 -2.80 11.12
CA ALA A 32 12.80 -2.27 9.94
C ALA A 32 13.51 -2.74 8.67
N VAL A 33 12.74 -3.31 7.74
CA VAL A 33 13.20 -3.71 6.42
C VAL A 33 12.35 -2.99 5.39
N ARG A 34 13.02 -2.33 4.45
CA ARG A 34 12.35 -1.70 3.31
C ARG A 34 12.46 -2.62 2.10
N LEU A 35 11.33 -3.06 1.59
CA LEU A 35 11.22 -3.77 0.33
C LEU A 35 10.81 -2.79 -0.77
N THR A 36 11.45 -2.88 -1.92
CA THR A 36 11.16 -2.05 -3.09
C THR A 36 11.10 -2.92 -4.33
N GLY A 37 10.32 -2.50 -5.32
CA GLY A 37 10.17 -3.19 -6.60
C GLY A 37 8.74 -3.62 -6.88
N LEU A 38 8.46 -3.99 -8.13
CA LEU A 38 7.11 -4.25 -8.62
C LEU A 38 6.31 -5.26 -7.78
N CYS A 39 6.97 -6.33 -7.30
CA CYS A 39 6.28 -7.34 -6.47
C CYS A 39 5.93 -6.80 -5.08
N ALA A 40 6.84 -6.04 -4.44
CA ALA A 40 6.58 -5.45 -3.13
C ALA A 40 5.49 -4.38 -3.22
N ASP A 41 5.55 -3.53 -4.24
CA ASP A 41 4.57 -2.47 -4.46
C ASP A 41 3.18 -3.06 -4.77
N ALA A 42 3.11 -4.08 -5.65
CA ALA A 42 1.86 -4.77 -5.96
C ALA A 42 1.27 -5.47 -4.72
N TYR A 43 2.10 -6.08 -3.89
CA TYR A 43 1.66 -6.72 -2.66
C TYR A 43 1.11 -5.70 -1.67
N LEU A 44 1.83 -4.59 -1.42
CA LEU A 44 1.37 -3.51 -0.53
C LEU A 44 0.08 -2.85 -1.05
N LEU A 45 -0.04 -2.67 -2.37
CA LEU A 45 -1.27 -2.19 -3.00
C LEU A 45 -2.44 -3.16 -2.79
N SER A 46 -2.19 -4.46 -2.82
CA SER A 46 -3.23 -5.48 -2.56
C SER A 46 -3.74 -5.44 -1.13
N MET A 47 -2.90 -5.10 -0.17
CA MET A 47 -3.26 -4.97 1.25
C MET A 47 -3.97 -3.65 1.59
N GLY A 48 -3.77 -2.60 0.81
CA GLY A 48 -4.48 -1.30 0.86
C GLY A 48 -3.98 -0.31 1.90
N THR A 49 -3.85 -0.69 3.16
CA THR A 49 -3.43 0.18 4.28
C THR A 49 -2.40 -0.52 5.14
N PRO A 50 -1.65 0.22 5.98
CA PRO A 50 -0.79 -0.41 6.96
C PRO A 50 -1.58 -1.48 7.74
N CYS A 51 -1.06 -2.68 7.80
CA CYS A 51 -1.69 -3.79 8.50
C CYS A 51 -0.71 -4.42 9.51
N TRP A 52 -1.30 -4.97 10.57
CA TRP A 52 -0.58 -5.76 11.55
C TRP A 52 -0.77 -7.24 11.23
N ALA A 53 0.31 -7.97 11.15
CA ALA A 53 0.30 -9.42 11.12
C ALA A 53 0.83 -9.95 12.45
N ASP A 54 0.15 -10.95 13.00
CA ASP A 54 0.70 -11.69 14.13
C ASP A 54 1.91 -12.50 13.66
N GLY A 55 3.07 -12.27 14.27
CA GLY A 55 4.28 -13.01 13.92
C GLY A 55 4.15 -14.52 14.13
N ALA A 56 3.29 -14.96 15.04
CA ALA A 56 3.00 -16.38 15.24
C ALA A 56 2.22 -16.99 14.05
N ALA A 57 1.42 -16.17 13.35
CA ALA A 57 0.70 -16.58 12.14
C ALA A 57 1.60 -16.60 10.89
N CYS A 58 2.80 -16.03 10.98
CA CYS A 58 3.78 -15.94 9.88
C CYS A 58 5.06 -16.73 10.24
N PRO A 59 5.03 -18.06 10.35
CA PRO A 59 6.22 -18.82 10.71
C PRO A 59 7.36 -18.58 9.71
N GLY A 60 8.53 -18.24 10.21
CA GLY A 60 9.71 -17.90 9.41
C GLY A 60 9.81 -16.44 8.95
N ALA A 61 8.77 -15.61 9.08
CA ALA A 61 8.85 -14.21 8.66
C ALA A 61 9.87 -13.41 9.50
N ALA A 62 9.90 -13.61 10.81
CA ALA A 62 10.88 -12.96 11.70
C ALA A 62 12.33 -13.33 11.33
N GLU A 63 12.56 -14.60 10.96
CA GLU A 63 13.88 -15.07 10.53
C GLU A 63 14.29 -14.48 9.19
N LEU A 64 13.35 -14.37 8.23
CA LEU A 64 13.58 -13.71 6.94
C LEU A 64 13.84 -12.22 7.12
N ILE A 65 13.14 -11.54 8.02
CA ILE A 65 13.38 -10.13 8.37
C ILE A 65 14.79 -9.95 8.94
N ALA A 66 15.22 -10.82 9.85
CA ALA A 66 16.56 -10.79 10.42
C ALA A 66 17.66 -11.02 9.36
N GLN A 67 17.45 -11.96 8.44
CA GLN A 67 18.36 -12.22 7.33
C GLN A 67 18.43 -11.02 6.36
N LEU A 68 17.30 -10.41 6.03
CA LEU A 68 17.24 -9.21 5.17
C LEU A 68 17.92 -8.01 5.82
N HIS A 69 17.87 -7.89 7.14
CA HIS A 69 18.57 -6.84 7.87
C HIS A 69 20.09 -7.00 7.80
N GLY A 70 20.58 -8.23 7.78
CA GLY A 70 22.02 -8.54 7.64
C GLY A 70 22.57 -8.46 6.21
N GLY A 71 21.72 -8.43 5.19
CA GLY A 71 22.11 -8.35 3.79
C GLY A 71 21.01 -8.88 2.87
N GLY A 72 20.31 -7.96 2.21
CA GLY A 72 19.13 -8.27 1.39
C GLY A 72 19.45 -8.96 0.07
N SER A 73 18.67 -9.97 -0.28
CA SER A 73 18.63 -10.55 -1.62
C SER A 73 17.19 -10.64 -2.13
N ALA A 74 17.01 -10.63 -3.44
CA ALA A 74 15.68 -10.73 -4.05
C ALA A 74 14.93 -12.02 -3.65
N PRO A 75 15.57 -13.22 -3.57
CA PRO A 75 14.91 -14.42 -3.09
C PRO A 75 14.40 -14.33 -1.65
N LEU A 76 15.16 -13.71 -0.74
CA LEU A 76 14.75 -13.51 0.65
C LEU A 76 13.56 -12.54 0.74
N ALA A 77 13.59 -11.44 -0.03
CA ALA A 77 12.48 -10.49 -0.10
C ALA A 77 11.20 -11.16 -0.63
N TYR A 78 11.31 -11.96 -1.68
CA TYR A 78 10.18 -12.72 -2.22
C TYR A 78 9.67 -13.77 -1.23
N GLY A 79 10.58 -14.48 -0.55
CA GLY A 79 10.24 -15.43 0.50
C GLY A 79 9.45 -14.78 1.65
N LEU A 80 9.85 -13.57 2.06
CA LEU A 80 9.13 -12.80 3.06
C LEU A 80 7.73 -12.42 2.59
N LEU A 81 7.56 -11.93 1.35
CA LEU A 81 6.24 -11.62 0.80
C LEU A 81 5.34 -12.86 0.74
N CYS A 82 5.88 -14.03 0.37
CA CYS A 82 5.13 -15.28 0.40
C CYS A 82 4.74 -15.73 1.81
N ALA A 83 5.63 -15.55 2.80
CA ALA A 83 5.33 -15.88 4.19
C ALA A 83 4.23 -14.99 4.77
N LEU A 84 4.27 -13.71 4.43
CA LEU A 84 3.24 -12.74 4.83
C LEU A 84 1.91 -12.95 4.11
N GLY A 85 1.94 -13.37 2.83
CA GLY A 85 0.73 -13.70 2.07
C GLY A 85 -0.03 -14.89 2.64
N LYS A 86 0.67 -15.88 3.20
CA LYS A 86 0.02 -17.01 3.89
C LYS A 86 -0.68 -16.62 5.19
N ALA A 87 -0.20 -15.57 5.85
CA ALA A 87 -0.86 -15.05 7.06
C ALA A 87 -2.21 -14.40 6.76
N ASP A 88 -2.38 -13.85 5.57
CA ASP A 88 -3.66 -13.27 5.13
C ASP A 88 -4.74 -14.37 4.99
N GLU A 89 -4.36 -15.60 4.65
CA GLU A 89 -5.28 -16.74 4.60
C GLU A 89 -5.76 -17.20 6.00
N THR A 90 -5.01 -16.88 7.07
CA THR A 90 -5.38 -17.17 8.45
C THR A 90 -6.07 -16.00 9.16
N ALA A 91 -6.10 -14.82 8.53
CA ALA A 91 -6.79 -13.66 9.05
C ALA A 91 -8.30 -13.96 9.16
N ARG A 92 -8.91 -13.51 10.27
CA ARG A 92 -10.35 -13.61 10.46
C ARG A 92 -11.05 -13.01 9.23
N PRO A 93 -11.91 -13.78 8.53
CA PRO A 93 -12.57 -13.26 7.34
C PRO A 93 -13.35 -12.00 7.68
N LEU A 94 -13.22 -10.98 6.85
CA LEU A 94 -13.99 -9.77 6.99
C LEU A 94 -15.49 -10.09 6.92
N PRO A 95 -16.33 -9.38 7.71
CA PRO A 95 -17.78 -9.47 7.54
C PRO A 95 -18.16 -9.25 6.07
N PRO A 96 -19.13 -10.02 5.52
CA PRO A 96 -19.46 -9.97 4.09
C PRO A 96 -19.67 -8.56 3.56
N LEU A 97 -20.41 -7.71 4.28
CA LEU A 97 -20.63 -6.31 3.92
C LEU A 97 -19.32 -5.52 3.75
N VAL A 98 -18.35 -5.74 4.64
CA VAL A 98 -17.07 -5.03 4.59
C VAL A 98 -16.19 -5.55 3.46
N ALA A 99 -16.20 -6.88 3.25
CA ALA A 99 -15.48 -7.50 2.14
C ALA A 99 -16.01 -7.01 0.78
N GLU A 100 -17.34 -6.96 0.62
CA GLU A 100 -17.99 -6.43 -0.58
C GLU A 100 -17.68 -4.94 -0.78
N ALA A 101 -17.72 -4.13 0.28
CA ALA A 101 -17.37 -2.71 0.21
C ALA A 101 -15.91 -2.50 -0.22
N VAL A 102 -14.96 -3.27 0.33
CA VAL A 102 -13.55 -3.23 -0.05
C VAL A 102 -13.37 -3.62 -1.52
N ALA A 103 -14.03 -4.70 -1.96
CA ALA A 103 -13.98 -5.15 -3.35
C ALA A 103 -14.55 -4.09 -4.30
N ALA A 104 -15.72 -3.53 -4.00
CA ALA A 104 -16.36 -2.49 -4.80
C ALA A 104 -15.47 -1.25 -4.93
N ILE A 105 -14.87 -0.77 -3.82
CA ILE A 105 -13.93 0.36 -3.86
C ILE A 105 -12.72 0.04 -4.74
N ARG A 106 -12.08 -1.11 -4.56
CA ARG A 106 -10.88 -1.47 -5.32
C ARG A 106 -11.14 -1.62 -6.82
N GLN A 107 -12.29 -2.18 -7.18
CA GLN A 107 -12.66 -2.38 -8.58
C GLN A 107 -13.12 -1.09 -9.27
N ASN A 108 -13.80 -0.20 -8.54
CA ASN A 108 -14.48 0.95 -9.13
C ASN A 108 -14.00 2.30 -8.59
N TYR A 109 -12.83 2.40 -7.95
CA TYR A 109 -12.35 3.65 -7.32
C TYR A 109 -12.34 4.86 -8.25
N MET A 110 -12.16 4.66 -9.55
CA MET A 110 -12.14 5.73 -10.55
C MET A 110 -13.52 6.35 -10.74
N ALA A 111 -14.56 5.52 -10.80
CA ALA A 111 -15.93 5.93 -11.11
C ALA A 111 -16.77 6.24 -9.87
N LEU A 112 -16.40 5.72 -8.71
CA LEU A 112 -17.18 5.83 -7.48
C LEU A 112 -17.21 7.28 -6.97
N TYR A 113 -18.39 7.91 -6.92
CA TYR A 113 -18.52 9.29 -6.46
C TYR A 113 -18.37 9.47 -4.95
N GLY A 114 -18.65 8.43 -4.15
CA GLY A 114 -18.48 8.52 -2.71
C GLY A 114 -19.16 7.41 -1.92
N VAL A 115 -19.27 7.65 -0.61
CA VAL A 115 -19.80 6.65 0.34
C VAL A 115 -21.32 6.47 0.20
N GLU A 116 -22.03 7.50 -0.26
CA GLU A 116 -23.47 7.43 -0.53
C GLU A 116 -23.76 6.40 -1.62
N GLU A 117 -23.13 6.55 -2.77
CA GLU A 117 -23.28 5.61 -3.88
C GLU A 117 -22.87 4.19 -3.49
N LEU A 118 -21.74 4.05 -2.76
CA LEU A 118 -21.30 2.75 -2.26
C LEU A 118 -22.35 2.10 -1.34
N SER A 119 -22.97 2.87 -0.45
CA SER A 119 -23.99 2.36 0.45
C SER A 119 -25.27 1.94 -0.29
N GLU A 120 -25.66 2.68 -1.34
CA GLU A 120 -26.79 2.33 -2.20
C GLU A 120 -26.52 1.03 -2.98
N GLN A 121 -25.32 0.88 -3.56
CA GLN A 121 -24.91 -0.34 -4.28
C GLN A 121 -24.95 -1.58 -3.38
N LEU A 122 -24.61 -1.42 -2.09
CA LEU A 122 -24.59 -2.49 -1.11
C LEU A 122 -25.94 -2.70 -0.39
N GLY A 123 -26.97 -1.89 -0.69
CA GLY A 123 -28.30 -2.02 -0.12
C GLY A 123 -28.36 -1.71 1.38
N VAL A 124 -27.46 -0.87 1.89
CA VAL A 124 -27.40 -0.51 3.32
C VAL A 124 -27.41 1.00 3.52
N THR A 125 -27.72 1.45 4.74
CA THR A 125 -27.62 2.86 5.06
C THR A 125 -26.14 3.28 5.18
N LYS A 126 -25.84 4.52 4.75
CA LYS A 126 -24.51 5.12 4.89
C LYS A 126 -23.95 5.02 6.31
N SER A 127 -24.77 5.30 7.31
CA SER A 127 -24.35 5.26 8.71
C SER A 127 -23.95 3.85 9.16
N HIS A 128 -24.69 2.83 8.73
CA HIS A 128 -24.36 1.44 9.00
C HIS A 128 -23.06 1.04 8.34
N LEU A 129 -22.91 1.33 7.05
CA LEU A 129 -21.67 1.07 6.30
C LEU A 129 -20.46 1.73 6.96
N VAL A 130 -20.54 3.04 7.24
CA VAL A 130 -19.41 3.78 7.84
C VAL A 130 -19.00 3.21 9.19
N ARG A 131 -19.97 2.89 10.05
CA ARG A 131 -19.70 2.34 11.38
C ARG A 131 -19.03 0.96 11.28
N THR A 132 -19.66 0.03 10.53
CA THR A 132 -19.17 -1.34 10.39
C THR A 132 -17.80 -1.39 9.70
N PHE A 133 -17.64 -0.65 8.62
CA PHE A 133 -16.38 -0.57 7.89
C PHE A 133 -15.25 0.02 8.75
N LYS A 134 -15.52 1.11 9.50
CA LYS A 134 -14.53 1.71 10.40
C LYS A 134 -14.16 0.78 11.55
N GLN A 135 -15.09 -0.01 12.05
CA GLN A 135 -14.84 -0.98 13.11
C GLN A 135 -13.87 -2.09 12.66
N GLU A 136 -14.02 -2.59 11.44
CA GLU A 136 -13.22 -3.71 10.91
C GLU A 136 -11.91 -3.25 10.24
N ILE A 137 -11.95 -2.16 9.47
CA ILE A 137 -10.81 -1.64 8.68
C ILE A 137 -10.01 -0.56 9.44
N GLY A 138 -10.58 0.03 10.49
CA GLY A 138 -9.95 1.11 11.26
C GLY A 138 -10.14 2.51 10.68
N VAL A 139 -10.49 2.63 9.39
CA VAL A 139 -10.74 3.91 8.71
C VAL A 139 -12.12 3.94 8.06
N SER A 140 -12.65 5.14 7.78
CA SER A 140 -13.94 5.25 7.09
C SER A 140 -13.83 4.82 5.62
N PRO A 141 -14.93 4.36 4.97
CA PRO A 141 -14.93 3.99 3.55
C PRO A 141 -14.43 5.11 2.63
N GLY A 142 -14.80 6.37 2.91
CA GLY A 142 -14.35 7.54 2.13
C GLY A 142 -12.84 7.78 2.26
N LYS A 143 -12.28 7.57 3.45
CA LYS A 143 -10.83 7.64 3.65
C LYS A 143 -10.12 6.49 2.95
N TYR A 144 -10.69 5.29 3.00
CA TYR A 144 -10.17 4.11 2.30
C TYR A 144 -10.16 4.34 0.78
N LEU A 145 -11.26 4.84 0.19
CA LEU A 145 -11.34 5.23 -1.22
C LEU A 145 -10.26 6.27 -1.59
N THR A 146 -10.09 7.29 -0.75
CA THR A 146 -9.04 8.30 -0.94
C THR A 146 -7.65 7.67 -0.96
N ASN A 147 -7.37 6.76 -0.03
CA ASN A 147 -6.07 6.06 0.03
C ASN A 147 -5.83 5.23 -1.24
N VAL A 148 -6.82 4.45 -1.70
CA VAL A 148 -6.73 3.67 -2.94
C VAL A 148 -6.41 4.57 -4.14
N ARG A 149 -7.10 5.71 -4.26
CA ARG A 149 -6.83 6.71 -5.32
C ARG A 149 -5.43 7.30 -5.24
N ILE A 150 -4.96 7.62 -4.05
CA ILE A 150 -3.60 8.16 -3.84
C ILE A 150 -2.53 7.15 -4.24
N GLU A 151 -2.71 5.86 -3.94
CA GLU A 151 -1.77 4.83 -4.38
C GLU A 151 -1.77 4.68 -5.91
N ALA A 152 -2.94 4.75 -6.55
CA ALA A 152 -3.02 4.79 -8.01
C ALA A 152 -2.33 6.04 -8.60
N VAL A 153 -2.48 7.21 -7.98
CA VAL A 153 -1.75 8.44 -8.36
C VAL A 153 -0.25 8.23 -8.26
N LYS A 154 0.25 7.66 -7.16
CA LYS A 154 1.69 7.38 -7.00
C LYS A 154 2.22 6.48 -8.11
N ALA A 155 1.49 5.42 -8.46
CA ALA A 155 1.87 4.53 -9.55
C ALA A 155 1.95 5.25 -10.90
N LEU A 156 0.98 6.10 -11.22
CA LEU A 156 0.98 6.88 -12.47
C LEU A 156 2.03 8.00 -12.50
N LEU A 157 2.40 8.55 -11.34
CA LEU A 157 3.46 9.55 -11.22
C LEU A 157 4.86 9.01 -11.54
N LEU A 158 5.07 7.69 -11.52
CA LEU A 158 6.33 7.05 -11.92
C LEU A 158 6.59 7.13 -13.42
N SER A 159 5.55 7.35 -14.23
CA SER A 159 5.66 7.58 -15.65
C SER A 159 5.62 9.08 -15.97
N ASP A 160 6.49 9.52 -16.87
CA ASP A 160 6.51 10.91 -17.36
C ASP A 160 5.46 11.15 -18.48
N GLU A 161 4.75 10.10 -18.91
CA GLU A 161 3.76 10.17 -19.97
C GLU A 161 2.47 10.93 -19.54
N TYR A 162 2.19 10.96 -18.23
CA TYR A 162 0.93 11.49 -17.72
C TYR A 162 1.13 12.84 -17.03
N ASN A 163 0.37 13.85 -17.47
CA ASN A 163 0.24 15.10 -16.73
C ASN A 163 -0.76 14.95 -15.57
N LEU A 164 -0.76 15.93 -14.65
CA LEU A 164 -1.59 15.85 -13.44
C LEU A 164 -3.10 15.87 -13.74
N GLU A 165 -3.54 16.49 -14.83
CA GLU A 165 -4.95 16.50 -15.23
C GLU A 165 -5.40 15.12 -15.71
N MET A 166 -4.56 14.46 -16.52
CA MET A 166 -4.81 13.08 -16.95
C MET A 166 -4.84 12.12 -15.73
N ILE A 167 -3.86 12.25 -14.83
CA ILE A 167 -3.81 11.43 -13.62
C ILE A 167 -5.06 11.65 -12.77
N ALA A 168 -5.52 12.89 -12.60
CA ALA A 168 -6.75 13.18 -11.86
C ALA A 168 -7.95 12.46 -12.47
N GLY A 169 -8.15 12.57 -13.79
CA GLY A 169 -9.22 11.86 -14.50
C GLY A 169 -9.13 10.34 -14.36
N MET A 170 -7.93 9.77 -14.51
CA MET A 170 -7.69 8.33 -14.41
C MET A 170 -7.85 7.77 -12.99
N THR A 171 -7.80 8.60 -11.97
CA THR A 171 -7.86 8.18 -10.57
C THR A 171 -9.12 8.64 -9.84
N GLY A 172 -10.09 9.23 -10.56
CA GLY A 172 -11.38 9.62 -10.01
C GLY A 172 -11.37 10.90 -9.16
N PHE A 173 -10.33 11.76 -9.33
CA PHE A 173 -10.34 13.11 -8.79
C PHE A 173 -11.01 14.08 -9.79
N SER A 174 -11.71 15.07 -9.27
CA SER A 174 -12.44 16.05 -10.09
C SER A 174 -11.54 17.03 -10.86
N GLY A 175 -10.21 16.96 -10.69
CA GLY A 175 -9.22 17.77 -11.40
C GLY A 175 -7.88 17.84 -10.65
N ALA A 176 -6.85 18.29 -11.37
CA ALA A 176 -5.48 18.35 -10.87
C ALA A 176 -5.32 19.18 -9.58
N ASN A 177 -6.04 20.31 -9.47
CA ASN A 177 -5.96 21.16 -8.28
C ASN A 177 -6.46 20.45 -7.02
N TYR A 178 -7.56 19.70 -7.15
CA TYR A 178 -8.10 18.92 -6.03
C TYR A 178 -7.18 17.75 -5.69
N LEU A 179 -6.70 17.03 -6.70
CA LEU A 179 -5.69 15.97 -6.54
C LEU A 179 -4.47 16.49 -5.79
N CYS A 180 -3.85 17.59 -6.22
CA CYS A 180 -2.66 18.14 -5.56
C CYS A 180 -2.88 18.46 -4.09
N ARG A 181 -4.03 19.03 -3.75
CA ARG A 181 -4.40 19.37 -2.37
C ARG A 181 -4.57 18.11 -1.51
N VAL A 182 -5.30 17.11 -2.03
CA VAL A 182 -5.52 15.85 -1.32
C VAL A 182 -4.21 15.09 -1.20
N PHE A 183 -3.44 14.95 -2.28
CA PHE A 183 -2.15 14.25 -2.28
C PHE A 183 -1.18 14.86 -1.25
N LYS A 184 -1.03 16.20 -1.24
CA LYS A 184 -0.17 16.87 -0.26
C LYS A 184 -0.63 16.64 1.18
N ARG A 185 -1.95 16.61 1.42
CA ARG A 185 -2.51 16.32 2.75
C ARG A 185 -2.21 14.87 3.19
N GLU A 186 -2.35 13.91 2.27
CA GLU A 186 -2.21 12.48 2.59
C GLU A 186 -0.74 12.01 2.62
N VAL A 187 0.09 12.53 1.71
CA VAL A 187 1.48 12.09 1.51
C VAL A 187 2.49 13.03 2.19
N GLY A 188 2.08 14.27 2.49
CA GLY A 188 2.95 15.29 3.11
C GLY A 188 3.72 16.15 2.11
N VAL A 189 3.87 15.71 0.87
CA VAL A 189 4.57 16.43 -0.20
C VAL A 189 3.69 16.60 -1.43
N SER A 190 4.02 17.53 -2.32
CA SER A 190 3.27 17.70 -3.57
C SER A 190 3.53 16.54 -4.56
N PRO A 191 2.61 16.25 -5.49
CA PRO A 191 2.83 15.25 -6.54
C PRO A 191 4.12 15.48 -7.34
N ALA A 192 4.44 16.73 -7.66
CA ALA A 192 5.66 17.08 -8.38
C ALA A 192 6.94 16.79 -7.56
N ALA A 193 6.93 17.14 -6.27
CA ALA A 193 8.04 16.84 -5.36
C ALA A 193 8.19 15.32 -5.16
N TRP A 194 7.07 14.60 -5.07
CA TRP A 194 7.08 13.15 -4.97
C TRP A 194 7.65 12.49 -6.23
N ARG A 195 7.22 12.93 -7.43
CA ARG A 195 7.76 12.46 -8.72
C ARG A 195 9.27 12.69 -8.82
N ALA A 196 9.74 13.89 -8.44
CA ALA A 196 11.16 14.22 -8.45
C ALA A 196 11.99 13.35 -7.49
N ALA A 197 11.45 13.00 -6.34
CA ALA A 197 12.09 12.13 -5.36
C ALA A 197 12.05 10.64 -5.75
N ALA A 198 11.02 10.22 -6.51
CA ALA A 198 10.83 8.87 -7.01
C ALA A 198 11.49 8.63 -8.37
N ALA A 199 12.13 9.67 -8.96
CA ALA A 199 12.82 9.55 -10.24
C ALA A 199 13.77 8.35 -10.24
N PRO A 200 13.79 7.53 -11.30
CA PRO A 200 14.51 6.27 -11.31
C PRO A 200 15.99 6.49 -11.04
N LEU A 201 16.59 5.57 -10.30
CA LEU A 201 18.03 5.40 -10.28
C LEU A 201 18.56 5.50 -11.72
N PRO A 202 19.67 6.21 -11.96
CA PRO A 202 20.20 6.38 -13.31
C PRO A 202 20.26 5.02 -14.00
N ALA A 203 19.77 4.99 -15.23
CA ALA A 203 19.68 3.77 -16.02
C ALA A 203 20.96 2.95 -15.87
N VAL A 204 20.82 1.70 -15.46
CA VAL A 204 21.95 0.76 -15.46
C VAL A 204 22.61 0.86 -16.81
N PRO A 205 23.92 1.15 -16.91
CA PRO A 205 24.58 1.23 -18.18
C PRO A 205 24.27 -0.03 -18.99
N LYS A 206 23.72 0.11 -20.20
CA LYS A 206 23.53 -1.04 -21.10
C LYS A 206 24.89 -1.73 -21.19
N LEU A 207 24.97 -2.95 -20.64
CA LEU A 207 26.13 -3.79 -20.89
C LEU A 207 26.33 -3.84 -22.40
N PRO A 208 27.58 -3.60 -22.88
CA PRO A 208 27.88 -3.78 -24.29
C PRO A 208 27.45 -5.21 -24.68
N PRO A 209 26.95 -5.41 -25.91
CA PRO A 209 26.60 -6.73 -26.37
C PRO A 209 27.83 -7.63 -26.21
N ARG A 210 27.65 -8.76 -25.51
CA ARG A 210 28.71 -9.78 -25.46
C ARG A 210 29.02 -10.15 -26.90
N SER A 211 30.22 -9.78 -27.36
CA SER A 211 30.77 -10.33 -28.60
C SER A 211 30.77 -11.84 -28.45
N ALA A 212 29.96 -12.51 -29.27
CA ALA A 212 30.02 -13.95 -29.41
C ALA A 212 31.36 -14.27 -30.06
N GLU A 213 32.39 -14.51 -29.26
CA GLU A 213 33.57 -15.20 -29.74
C GLU A 213 33.18 -16.67 -29.92
N MET A 214 32.92 -16.98 -31.17
CA MET A 214 32.75 -18.33 -31.67
C MET A 214 34.11 -19.04 -31.56
N PHE A 215 34.20 -19.99 -30.64
CA PHE A 215 35.31 -20.95 -30.66
C PHE A 215 35.12 -21.85 -31.88
N VAL A 216 36.07 -21.77 -32.81
CA VAL A 216 36.30 -22.79 -33.85
C VAL A 216 37.14 -23.90 -33.25
#